data_63c90967bb29752991efc1bb25f28ca8
#
_entry.id   63c90967bb29752991efc1bb25f28ca8
#
_cell.length_a   1.000
_cell.length_b   1.000
_cell.length_c   1.000
_cell.angle_alpha   90.00
_cell.angle_beta   90.00
_cell.angle_gamma   90.00
#
_symmetry.space_group_name_H-M   'P 1'
#
loop_
_entity.id
_entity.type
_entity.pdbx_description
1 polymer ?
#
loop_
_entity_poly.entity_id
_entity_poly.type
_entity_poly.pdbx_seq_one_letter_code
_entity_poly.pdbx_strand_id
1 'polypeptide(L)'
;MRPATATAAAVTTLIGVGAAAIAAGRYAGDVALKASSGRPLPGDPRLTVHATGPDRVTLTRSLASLRPGTYGIEGTGVHAVVGPALDRVPHTADTVVRRLERVELGDLEPGARVRLTPELHSGTPRSSLGLDHEDVEIPGELGALPAWLVPGPRPTWVIALHGIGTSRRHPLNLVPFLSRRQIPVLCLSYRGDEGAPPSPDGLGHLGDTEWRDVDAAVRYAVRSGAEHVVLYGWGPGATMALHAAADSGVRDVIRGLVLDSPVLDREATLRNLAAARRVPGPLLPLAVRAAQGRAGLHGDRVREAADPAALRVPTLVFHGPDDTIAPWEPSLELAARRPELVTLNTVRGAPHAAMWNADPVRYEEALRRFVTPLL
;
A
#
# COMPACT_ATOMS: atom_id res chain seq x y z
N MET A 1 -45.25 38.77 -9.48
CA MET A 1 -44.73 37.39 -9.33
C MET A 1 -44.95 36.97 -7.89
N ARG A 2 -45.63 35.86 -7.65
CA ARG A 2 -46.05 35.44 -6.30
C ARG A 2 -44.88 34.90 -5.51
N PRO A 3 -44.66 35.28 -4.23
CA PRO A 3 -43.50 34.81 -3.43
C PRO A 3 -43.41 33.28 -3.26
N ALA A 4 -44.55 32.58 -3.35
CA ALA A 4 -44.59 31.12 -3.24
C ALA A 4 -43.85 30.35 -4.35
N THR A 5 -43.78 30.91 -5.57
CA THR A 5 -43.06 30.26 -6.70
C THR A 5 -41.55 30.41 -6.60
N ALA A 6 -41.07 31.52 -6.04
CA ALA A 6 -39.65 31.74 -5.81
C ALA A 6 -39.10 30.81 -4.69
N THR A 7 -39.92 30.62 -3.63
CA THR A 7 -39.55 29.72 -2.51
C THR A 7 -39.54 28.27 -2.94
N ALA A 8 -40.50 27.82 -3.76
CA ALA A 8 -40.54 26.46 -4.29
C ALA A 8 -39.33 26.16 -5.21
N ALA A 9 -38.98 27.12 -6.09
CA ALA A 9 -37.81 26.97 -6.97
C ALA A 9 -36.50 26.91 -6.16
N ALA A 10 -36.35 27.76 -5.13
CA ALA A 10 -35.19 27.76 -4.27
C ALA A 10 -35.04 26.43 -3.47
N VAL A 11 -36.15 25.91 -2.94
CA VAL A 11 -36.15 24.61 -2.22
C VAL A 11 -35.83 23.47 -3.16
N THR A 12 -36.40 23.45 -4.37
CA THR A 12 -36.12 22.37 -5.35
C THR A 12 -34.66 22.40 -5.82
N THR A 13 -34.08 23.60 -5.98
CA THR A 13 -32.67 23.76 -6.34
C THR A 13 -31.77 23.30 -5.20
N LEU A 14 -32.07 23.63 -3.94
CA LEU A 14 -31.31 23.18 -2.77
C LEU A 14 -31.38 21.66 -2.58
N ILE A 15 -32.55 21.04 -2.79
CA ILE A 15 -32.71 19.58 -2.72
C ILE A 15 -31.94 18.91 -3.87
N GLY A 16 -31.99 19.45 -5.07
CA GLY A 16 -31.26 18.95 -6.23
C GLY A 16 -29.72 18.99 -6.04
N VAL A 17 -29.22 20.12 -5.53
CA VAL A 17 -27.80 20.30 -5.21
C VAL A 17 -27.36 19.34 -4.09
N GLY A 18 -28.18 19.18 -3.05
CA GLY A 18 -27.95 18.27 -1.94
C GLY A 18 -27.88 16.80 -2.41
N ALA A 19 -28.84 16.37 -3.24
CA ALA A 19 -28.87 15.02 -3.80
C ALA A 19 -27.67 14.74 -4.71
N ALA A 20 -27.29 15.70 -5.56
CA ALA A 20 -26.11 15.58 -6.43
C ALA A 20 -24.82 15.52 -5.61
N ALA A 21 -24.70 16.30 -4.55
CA ALA A 21 -23.54 16.28 -3.65
C ALA A 21 -23.43 14.94 -2.89
N ILE A 22 -24.56 14.38 -2.42
CA ILE A 22 -24.60 13.06 -1.79
C ILE A 22 -24.23 11.96 -2.79
N ALA A 23 -24.75 12.00 -4.01
CA ALA A 23 -24.43 11.04 -5.06
C ALA A 23 -22.95 11.11 -5.46
N ALA A 24 -22.39 12.31 -5.61
CA ALA A 24 -20.98 12.53 -5.89
C ALA A 24 -20.10 12.06 -4.72
N GLY A 25 -20.50 12.34 -3.48
CA GLY A 25 -19.82 11.86 -2.28
C GLY A 25 -19.82 10.32 -2.18
N ARG A 26 -20.96 9.69 -2.46
CA ARG A 26 -21.06 8.22 -2.52
C ARG A 26 -20.18 7.63 -3.60
N TYR A 27 -20.22 8.15 -4.81
CA TYR A 27 -19.38 7.71 -5.90
C TYR A 27 -17.89 7.85 -5.57
N ALA A 28 -17.48 9.00 -5.04
CA ALA A 28 -16.08 9.23 -4.65
C ALA A 28 -15.64 8.29 -3.50
N GLY A 29 -16.52 8.03 -2.53
CA GLY A 29 -16.29 7.10 -1.43
C GLY A 29 -16.14 5.66 -1.95
N ASP A 30 -17.04 5.20 -2.81
CA ASP A 30 -16.95 3.87 -3.42
C ASP A 30 -15.68 3.68 -4.21
N VAL A 31 -15.32 4.71 -4.96
CA VAL A 31 -14.13 4.68 -5.81
C VAL A 31 -12.85 4.73 -4.96
N ALA A 32 -12.84 5.46 -3.84
CA ALA A 32 -11.69 5.56 -2.93
C ALA A 32 -11.49 4.29 -2.09
N LEU A 33 -12.60 3.65 -1.67
CA LEU A 33 -12.59 2.53 -0.75
C LEU A 33 -12.82 1.17 -1.42
N LYS A 34 -13.16 1.13 -2.71
CA LYS A 34 -13.41 -0.14 -3.39
C LYS A 34 -12.15 -1.00 -3.33
N ALA A 35 -12.22 -2.01 -2.48
CA ALA A 35 -11.18 -3.01 -2.37
C ALA A 35 -10.98 -3.68 -3.72
N SER A 36 -9.77 -3.63 -4.25
CA SER A 36 -9.33 -4.48 -5.34
C SER A 36 -7.82 -4.46 -5.40
N SER A 37 -7.22 -5.59 -5.08
CA SER A 37 -5.81 -5.82 -5.33
C SER A 37 -5.48 -5.58 -6.80
N GLY A 38 -4.31 -5.03 -7.05
CA GLY A 38 -3.86 -4.76 -8.41
C GLY A 38 -4.55 -3.57 -9.11
N ARG A 39 -5.45 -2.83 -8.46
CA ARG A 39 -5.90 -1.55 -9.00
C ARG A 39 -4.93 -0.45 -8.63
N PRO A 40 -4.33 0.22 -9.63
CA PRO A 40 -3.38 1.28 -9.37
C PRO A 40 -3.97 2.39 -8.52
N LEU A 41 -3.11 3.02 -7.72
CA LEU A 41 -3.49 4.21 -6.96
C LEU A 41 -4.08 5.27 -7.90
N PRO A 42 -5.13 5.97 -7.47
CA PRO A 42 -5.65 7.09 -8.22
C PRO A 42 -4.57 8.18 -8.33
N GLY A 43 -4.50 8.81 -9.48
CA GLY A 43 -3.54 9.89 -9.72
C GLY A 43 -2.21 9.46 -10.34
N ASP A 44 -1.87 8.19 -10.38
CA ASP A 44 -0.68 7.73 -11.09
C ASP A 44 -0.85 7.97 -12.61
N PRO A 45 0.03 8.78 -13.22
CA PRO A 45 -0.10 9.12 -14.62
C PRO A 45 0.17 7.89 -15.50
N ARG A 46 -0.61 7.77 -16.56
CA ARG A 46 -0.25 6.85 -17.65
C ARG A 46 0.85 7.47 -18.48
N LEU A 47 1.96 6.77 -18.60
CA LEU A 47 3.11 7.11 -19.41
C LEU A 47 2.98 6.42 -20.77
N THR A 48 3.52 7.06 -21.82
CA THR A 48 3.68 6.41 -23.12
C THR A 48 5.12 5.91 -23.23
N VAL A 49 5.29 4.70 -23.70
CA VAL A 49 6.59 4.19 -24.16
C VAL A 49 6.88 4.79 -25.52
N HIS A 50 7.92 5.59 -25.67
CA HIS A 50 8.31 6.23 -26.92
C HIS A 50 9.33 5.38 -27.70
N ALA A 51 10.22 4.70 -26.97
CA ALA A 51 11.21 3.80 -27.55
C ALA A 51 11.65 2.77 -26.52
N THR A 52 12.03 1.58 -26.97
CA THR A 52 12.60 0.52 -26.17
C THR A 52 13.90 0.03 -26.82
N GLY A 53 14.91 -0.16 -25.98
CA GLY A 53 16.20 -0.76 -26.35
C GLY A 53 16.55 -1.91 -25.39
N PRO A 54 17.67 -2.60 -25.60
CA PRO A 54 18.06 -3.75 -24.80
C PRO A 54 18.19 -3.45 -23.29
N ASP A 55 18.65 -2.24 -22.95
CA ASP A 55 19.01 -1.82 -21.60
C ASP A 55 18.30 -0.54 -21.16
N ARG A 56 17.35 -0.03 -21.98
CA ARG A 56 16.71 1.27 -21.72
C ARG A 56 15.33 1.36 -22.33
N VAL A 57 14.52 2.21 -21.71
CA VAL A 57 13.18 2.59 -22.18
C VAL A 57 13.02 4.10 -22.12
N THR A 58 12.44 4.67 -23.14
CA THR A 58 12.09 6.11 -23.21
C THR A 58 10.60 6.26 -22.88
N LEU A 59 10.31 7.01 -21.83
CA LEU A 59 8.97 7.24 -21.31
C LEU A 59 8.60 8.72 -21.42
N THR A 60 7.30 9.02 -21.45
CA THR A 60 6.81 10.40 -21.26
C THR A 60 7.37 10.99 -19.97
N ARG A 61 7.92 12.22 -20.05
CA ARG A 61 8.45 12.95 -18.89
C ARG A 61 7.31 13.40 -17.98
N SER A 62 7.42 13.09 -16.71
CA SER A 62 6.49 13.48 -15.66
C SER A 62 7.19 13.38 -14.29
N LEU A 63 6.59 13.92 -13.24
CA LEU A 63 7.12 13.72 -11.89
C LEU A 63 7.25 12.21 -11.54
N ALA A 64 6.31 11.38 -12.00
CA ALA A 64 6.38 9.95 -11.76
C ALA A 64 7.55 9.29 -12.49
N SER A 65 7.75 9.59 -13.79
CA SER A 65 8.84 8.99 -14.57
C SER A 65 10.24 9.49 -14.17
N LEU A 66 10.32 10.56 -13.38
CA LEU A 66 11.56 11.12 -12.82
C LEU A 66 11.88 10.61 -11.41
N ARG A 67 11.01 9.83 -10.77
CA ARG A 67 11.24 9.29 -9.42
C ARG A 67 12.57 8.53 -9.36
N PRO A 68 13.36 8.70 -8.29
CA PRO A 68 14.59 7.95 -8.10
C PRO A 68 14.33 6.47 -7.87
N GLY A 69 15.35 5.63 -8.14
CA GLY A 69 15.32 4.21 -7.79
C GLY A 69 14.69 3.30 -8.84
N THR A 70 14.15 2.16 -8.38
CA THR A 70 13.72 1.04 -9.24
C THR A 70 12.24 0.76 -9.04
N TYR A 71 11.49 0.65 -10.15
CA TYR A 71 10.04 0.44 -10.17
C TYR A 71 9.64 -0.62 -11.18
N GLY A 72 8.51 -1.25 -10.95
CA GLY A 72 7.79 -1.92 -12.02
C GLY A 72 7.16 -0.88 -12.97
N ILE A 73 7.02 -1.24 -14.23
CA ILE A 73 6.11 -0.58 -15.17
C ILE A 73 5.09 -1.59 -15.65
N GLU A 74 3.84 -1.21 -15.58
CA GLU A 74 2.70 -2.09 -15.82
C GLU A 74 1.78 -1.50 -16.89
N GLY A 75 1.37 -2.33 -17.84
CA GLY A 75 0.42 -2.03 -18.89
C GLY A 75 -0.45 -3.24 -19.23
N THR A 76 -1.29 -3.12 -20.24
CA THR A 76 -2.12 -4.24 -20.69
C THR A 76 -1.22 -5.36 -21.23
N GLY A 77 -1.15 -6.48 -20.52
CA GLY A 77 -0.36 -7.64 -20.93
C GLY A 77 1.16 -7.45 -20.86
N VAL A 78 1.64 -6.38 -20.20
CA VAL A 78 3.07 -6.12 -20.07
C VAL A 78 3.43 -5.78 -18.62
N HIS A 79 4.54 -6.33 -18.17
CA HIS A 79 5.20 -5.97 -16.91
C HIS A 79 6.72 -5.99 -17.10
N ALA A 80 7.38 -4.90 -16.73
CA ALA A 80 8.83 -4.79 -16.80
C ALA A 80 9.38 -4.01 -15.60
N VAL A 81 10.68 -4.11 -15.35
CA VAL A 81 11.37 -3.42 -14.27
C VAL A 81 12.28 -2.36 -14.85
N VAL A 82 12.15 -1.14 -14.35
CA VAL A 82 12.97 0.00 -14.74
C VAL A 82 13.76 0.53 -13.56
N GLY A 83 15.05 0.73 -13.77
CA GLY A 83 15.97 1.37 -12.84
C GLY A 83 15.89 2.89 -12.90
N PRO A 84 16.92 3.60 -12.41
CA PRO A 84 16.99 5.05 -12.40
C PRO A 84 16.93 5.70 -13.80
N ALA A 85 16.58 6.99 -13.84
CA ALA A 85 16.72 7.80 -15.03
C ALA A 85 18.20 7.91 -15.45
N LEU A 86 18.42 7.95 -16.77
CA LEU A 86 19.75 8.02 -17.38
C LEU A 86 20.00 9.45 -17.91
N ASP A 87 20.47 10.34 -17.06
CA ASP A 87 20.62 11.77 -17.35
C ASP A 87 21.58 12.09 -18.51
N ARG A 88 22.50 11.17 -18.82
CA ARG A 88 23.52 11.35 -19.87
C ARG A 88 23.09 10.83 -21.25
N VAL A 89 21.92 10.22 -21.34
CA VAL A 89 21.39 9.71 -22.61
C VAL A 89 20.59 10.81 -23.30
N PRO A 90 20.87 11.13 -24.58
CA PRO A 90 20.09 12.13 -25.31
C PRO A 90 18.61 11.79 -25.35
N HIS A 91 17.76 12.76 -25.04
CA HIS A 91 16.30 12.66 -25.09
C HIS A 91 15.66 14.03 -25.35
N THR A 92 14.40 14.06 -25.73
CA THR A 92 13.64 15.31 -25.93
C THR A 92 13.19 15.90 -24.59
N ALA A 93 12.78 17.16 -24.58
CA ALA A 93 12.37 17.84 -23.34
C ALA A 93 11.15 17.20 -22.65
N ASP A 94 10.31 16.53 -23.42
CA ASP A 94 9.06 15.88 -23.00
C ASP A 94 9.21 14.37 -22.71
N THR A 95 10.44 13.83 -22.80
CA THR A 95 10.75 12.44 -22.53
C THR A 95 11.80 12.28 -21.43
N VAL A 96 11.92 11.07 -20.89
CA VAL A 96 12.97 10.63 -19.98
C VAL A 96 13.40 9.23 -20.37
N VAL A 97 14.68 8.97 -20.32
CA VAL A 97 15.23 7.62 -20.53
C VAL A 97 15.50 6.99 -19.17
N ARG A 98 14.97 5.80 -18.94
CA ARG A 98 15.28 5.00 -17.76
C ARG A 98 16.01 3.73 -18.16
N ARG A 99 16.81 3.18 -17.25
CA ARG A 99 17.37 1.85 -17.44
C ARG A 99 16.24 0.84 -17.51
N LEU A 100 16.26 -0.06 -18.47
CA LEU A 100 15.41 -1.24 -18.51
C LEU A 100 16.19 -2.40 -17.91
N GLU A 101 15.78 -2.85 -16.73
CA GLU A 101 16.46 -3.94 -16.02
C GLU A 101 16.06 -5.30 -16.59
N ARG A 102 14.76 -5.51 -16.83
CA ARG A 102 14.19 -6.72 -17.42
C ARG A 102 12.73 -6.52 -17.83
N VAL A 103 12.26 -7.36 -18.73
CA VAL A 103 10.83 -7.56 -19.02
C VAL A 103 10.41 -8.89 -18.39
N GLU A 104 9.38 -8.86 -17.56
CA GLU A 104 8.88 -10.06 -16.86
C GLU A 104 7.68 -10.70 -17.58
N LEU A 105 6.88 -9.88 -18.25
CA LEU A 105 5.68 -10.32 -18.95
C LEU A 105 5.48 -9.50 -20.21
N GLY A 106 5.17 -10.17 -21.31
CA GLY A 106 4.85 -9.55 -22.61
C GLY A 106 6.01 -8.78 -23.24
N ASP A 107 5.69 -7.90 -24.17
CA ASP A 107 6.63 -7.07 -24.91
C ASP A 107 6.38 -5.59 -24.64
N LEU A 108 7.45 -4.85 -24.36
CA LEU A 108 7.40 -3.43 -24.09
C LEU A 108 7.60 -2.65 -25.39
N GLU A 109 6.52 -2.47 -26.15
CA GLU A 109 6.57 -1.83 -27.48
C GLU A 109 6.34 -0.31 -27.41
N PRO A 110 6.91 0.45 -28.36
CA PRO A 110 6.59 1.86 -28.55
C PRO A 110 5.08 2.06 -28.75
N GLY A 111 4.52 3.09 -28.12
CA GLY A 111 3.07 3.37 -28.09
C GLY A 111 2.35 2.73 -26.90
N ALA A 112 2.92 1.74 -26.23
CA ALA A 112 2.32 1.12 -25.05
C ALA A 112 2.03 2.15 -23.96
N ARG A 113 0.85 2.01 -23.32
CA ARG A 113 0.42 2.87 -22.21
C ARG A 113 0.68 2.15 -20.89
N VAL A 114 1.65 2.62 -20.16
CA VAL A 114 2.11 2.01 -18.90
C VAL A 114 2.02 2.99 -17.74
N ARG A 115 2.19 2.49 -16.53
CA ARG A 115 2.35 3.28 -15.30
C ARG A 115 3.45 2.68 -14.44
N LEU A 116 4.00 3.49 -13.54
CA LEU A 116 4.90 2.98 -12.52
C LEU A 116 4.10 2.27 -11.42
N THR A 117 4.64 1.18 -10.93
CA THR A 117 4.12 0.43 -9.78
C THR A 117 5.26 0.11 -8.82
N PRO A 118 5.02 0.05 -7.50
CA PRO A 118 6.04 -0.43 -6.57
C PRO A 118 6.32 -1.93 -6.71
N GLU A 119 5.41 -2.73 -7.28
CA GLU A 119 5.60 -4.16 -7.51
C GLU A 119 6.64 -4.40 -8.63
N LEU A 120 7.76 -5.06 -8.32
CA LEU A 120 8.78 -5.42 -9.30
C LEU A 120 8.51 -6.76 -9.97
N HIS A 121 7.64 -7.58 -9.39
CA HIS A 121 7.40 -8.96 -9.79
C HIS A 121 5.96 -9.19 -10.22
N SER A 122 5.78 -9.93 -11.32
CA SER A 122 4.45 -10.26 -11.88
C SER A 122 3.99 -11.69 -11.54
N GLY A 123 4.90 -12.55 -11.10
CA GLY A 123 4.66 -13.97 -10.82
C GLY A 123 4.62 -14.34 -9.34
N THR A 124 4.85 -15.63 -9.09
CA THR A 124 4.98 -16.22 -7.73
C THR A 124 6.42 -16.12 -7.23
N PRO A 125 6.70 -16.44 -5.95
CA PRO A 125 8.07 -16.52 -5.45
C PRO A 125 8.96 -17.46 -6.30
N ARG A 126 8.40 -18.58 -6.79
CA ARG A 126 9.14 -19.51 -7.64
C ARG A 126 9.41 -18.93 -9.03
N SER A 127 8.38 -18.43 -9.70
CA SER A 127 8.54 -17.96 -11.09
C SER A 127 9.34 -16.66 -11.20
N SER A 128 9.22 -15.75 -10.21
CA SER A 128 9.90 -14.44 -10.25
C SER A 128 11.27 -14.45 -9.58
N LEU A 129 11.46 -15.28 -8.55
CA LEU A 129 12.65 -15.25 -7.69
C LEU A 129 13.44 -16.57 -7.66
N GLY A 130 12.88 -17.65 -8.22
CA GLY A 130 13.46 -19.00 -8.12
C GLY A 130 13.43 -19.57 -6.70
N LEU A 131 12.60 -19.01 -5.81
CA LEU A 131 12.49 -19.45 -4.43
C LEU A 131 11.34 -20.44 -4.26
N ASP A 132 11.60 -21.51 -3.53
CA ASP A 132 10.55 -22.44 -3.14
C ASP A 132 9.54 -21.75 -2.22
N HIS A 133 8.28 -22.10 -2.39
CA HIS A 133 7.18 -21.61 -1.58
C HIS A 133 6.04 -22.63 -1.55
N GLU A 134 5.20 -22.48 -0.57
CA GLU A 134 3.95 -23.21 -0.44
C GLU A 134 2.78 -22.26 -0.65
N ASP A 135 1.79 -22.66 -1.46
CA ASP A 135 0.49 -22.02 -1.48
C ASP A 135 -0.30 -22.54 -0.28
N VAL A 136 -0.65 -21.63 0.63
CA VAL A 136 -1.36 -21.97 1.86
C VAL A 136 -2.67 -21.22 1.95
N GLU A 137 -3.66 -21.85 2.60
CA GLU A 137 -4.95 -21.24 2.91
C GLU A 137 -5.06 -21.02 4.42
N ILE A 138 -5.23 -19.76 4.82
CA ILE A 138 -5.34 -19.38 6.23
C ILE A 138 -6.83 -19.26 6.58
N PRO A 139 -7.34 -19.98 7.59
CA PRO A 139 -8.71 -19.85 8.04
C PRO A 139 -8.96 -18.44 8.61
N GLY A 140 -9.57 -17.57 7.82
CA GLY A 140 -9.99 -16.22 8.23
C GLY A 140 -11.46 -16.18 8.69
N GLU A 141 -11.86 -15.03 9.24
CA GLU A 141 -13.23 -14.79 9.73
C GLU A 141 -14.29 -14.92 8.63
N LEU A 142 -13.99 -14.46 7.42
CA LEU A 142 -14.91 -14.42 6.29
C LEU A 142 -14.72 -15.62 5.33
N GLY A 143 -13.71 -16.44 5.53
CA GLY A 143 -13.34 -17.57 4.68
C GLY A 143 -11.84 -17.74 4.55
N ALA A 144 -11.41 -18.64 3.68
CA ALA A 144 -10.00 -18.93 3.46
C ALA A 144 -9.26 -17.74 2.83
N LEU A 145 -8.10 -17.42 3.37
CA LEU A 145 -7.21 -16.35 2.91
C LEU A 145 -6.00 -16.98 2.22
N PRO A 146 -5.81 -16.79 0.91
CA PRO A 146 -4.65 -17.31 0.21
C PRO A 146 -3.37 -16.62 0.66
N ALA A 147 -2.30 -17.36 0.84
CA ALA A 147 -0.99 -16.79 1.11
C ALA A 147 0.13 -17.61 0.46
N TRP A 148 1.29 -16.99 0.27
CA TRP A 148 2.52 -17.66 -0.06
C TRP A 148 3.39 -17.76 1.17
N LEU A 149 3.77 -18.98 1.53
CA LEU A 149 4.77 -19.23 2.57
C LEU A 149 6.11 -19.55 1.91
N VAL A 150 7.06 -18.64 1.99
CA VAL A 150 8.46 -18.92 1.66
C VAL A 150 9.12 -19.45 2.93
N PRO A 151 9.57 -20.73 2.96
CA PRO A 151 10.05 -21.37 4.17
C PRO A 151 11.42 -20.83 4.60
N GLY A 152 11.72 -21.03 5.88
CA GLY A 152 13.02 -20.75 6.48
C GLY A 152 13.13 -21.44 7.84
N PRO A 153 14.34 -21.70 8.34
CA PRO A 153 14.56 -22.47 9.58
C PRO A 153 14.45 -21.63 10.87
N ARG A 154 14.23 -20.30 10.77
CA ARG A 154 14.17 -19.46 11.97
C ARG A 154 12.82 -19.54 12.67
N PRO A 155 12.80 -19.43 14.02
CA PRO A 155 11.56 -19.42 14.80
C PRO A 155 10.81 -18.07 14.69
N THR A 156 11.48 -17.00 14.23
CA THR A 156 10.87 -15.70 13.98
C THR A 156 10.40 -15.61 12.52
N TRP A 157 9.09 -15.42 12.31
CA TRP A 157 8.50 -15.28 10.98
C TRP A 157 8.20 -13.83 10.65
N VAL A 158 8.23 -13.49 9.36
CA VAL A 158 7.71 -12.22 8.85
C VAL A 158 6.36 -12.46 8.18
N ILE A 159 5.33 -11.75 8.60
CA ILE A 159 4.03 -11.70 7.92
C ILE A 159 3.98 -10.37 7.16
N ALA A 160 3.89 -10.46 5.84
CA ALA A 160 3.97 -9.32 4.92
C ALA A 160 2.58 -8.97 4.38
N LEU A 161 2.20 -7.69 4.55
CA LEU A 161 0.86 -7.14 4.35
C LEU A 161 0.93 -5.99 3.34
N HIS A 162 0.54 -6.23 2.10
CA HIS A 162 0.60 -5.23 1.05
C HIS A 162 -0.34 -4.02 1.27
N GLY A 163 -0.17 -2.98 0.45
CA GLY A 163 -0.93 -1.73 0.53
C GLY A 163 -2.05 -1.62 -0.51
N ILE A 164 -2.66 -0.42 -0.59
CA ILE A 164 -3.64 -0.08 -1.61
C ILE A 164 -2.98 -0.14 -2.99
N GLY A 165 -3.67 -0.74 -3.96
CA GLY A 165 -3.24 -0.75 -5.35
C GLY A 165 -2.13 -1.76 -5.66
N THR A 166 -1.75 -2.57 -4.68
CA THR A 166 -0.79 -3.66 -4.79
C THR A 166 -1.42 -4.99 -4.35
N SER A 167 -0.67 -6.06 -4.39
CA SER A 167 -1.11 -7.40 -4.03
C SER A 167 -0.04 -8.13 -3.20
N ARG A 168 -0.28 -9.40 -2.84
CA ARG A 168 0.74 -10.24 -2.20
C ARG A 168 2.05 -10.39 -2.99
N ARG A 169 2.14 -9.81 -4.20
CA ARG A 169 3.39 -9.70 -4.98
C ARG A 169 4.29 -8.56 -4.51
N HIS A 170 3.74 -7.52 -3.90
CA HIS A 170 4.54 -6.40 -3.41
C HIS A 170 5.64 -6.82 -2.44
N PRO A 171 5.38 -7.67 -1.44
CA PRO A 171 6.42 -8.22 -0.57
C PRO A 171 7.57 -8.94 -1.29
N LEU A 172 7.36 -9.43 -2.52
CA LEU A 172 8.42 -10.13 -3.28
C LEU A 172 9.66 -9.25 -3.51
N ASN A 173 9.53 -7.93 -3.48
CA ASN A 173 10.67 -7.02 -3.51
C ASN A 173 11.67 -7.29 -2.38
N LEU A 174 11.19 -7.73 -1.21
CA LEU A 174 11.97 -7.94 0.01
C LEU A 174 12.20 -9.40 0.36
N VAL A 175 11.42 -10.31 -0.21
CA VAL A 175 11.59 -11.76 0.04
C VAL A 175 13.03 -12.22 -0.19
N PRO A 176 13.77 -11.81 -1.24
CA PRO A 176 15.17 -12.18 -1.38
C PRO A 176 16.07 -11.75 -0.22
N PHE A 177 15.83 -10.56 0.33
CA PHE A 177 16.56 -10.05 1.49
C PHE A 177 16.27 -10.88 2.75
N LEU A 178 15.02 -11.22 3.00
CA LEU A 178 14.57 -12.01 4.15
C LEU A 178 15.00 -13.48 4.04
N SER A 179 14.86 -14.08 2.86
CA SER A 179 15.25 -15.46 2.58
C SER A 179 16.76 -15.70 2.74
N ARG A 180 17.61 -14.75 2.30
CA ARG A 180 19.07 -14.82 2.57
C ARG A 180 19.39 -14.83 4.07
N ARG A 181 18.47 -14.36 4.92
CA ARG A 181 18.58 -14.41 6.39
C ARG A 181 17.85 -15.59 7.01
N GLN A 182 17.38 -16.49 6.15
CA GLN A 182 16.70 -17.73 6.57
C GLN A 182 15.40 -17.46 7.39
N ILE A 183 14.75 -16.33 7.17
CA ILE A 183 13.52 -15.94 7.83
C ILE A 183 12.33 -16.44 7.00
N PRO A 184 11.43 -17.24 7.59
CA PRO A 184 10.17 -17.59 6.92
C PRO A 184 9.33 -16.34 6.63
N VAL A 185 8.77 -16.25 5.41
CA VAL A 185 7.96 -15.10 4.99
C VAL A 185 6.60 -15.58 4.53
N LEU A 186 5.55 -15.04 5.15
CA LEU A 186 4.16 -15.26 4.78
C LEU A 186 3.61 -14.03 4.06
N CYS A 187 3.44 -14.10 2.74
CA CYS A 187 2.85 -13.04 1.92
C CYS A 187 1.33 -13.24 1.86
N LEU A 188 0.58 -12.45 2.60
CA LEU A 188 -0.86 -12.62 2.80
C LEU A 188 -1.68 -11.89 1.72
N SER A 189 -2.71 -12.58 1.18
CA SER A 189 -3.89 -11.93 0.62
C SER A 189 -4.96 -11.83 1.69
N TYR A 190 -5.48 -10.63 1.92
CA TYR A 190 -6.52 -10.38 2.92
C TYR A 190 -7.87 -10.11 2.24
N ARG A 191 -8.95 -9.97 3.02
CA ARG A 191 -10.30 -9.71 2.47
C ARG A 191 -10.30 -8.62 1.41
N GLY A 192 -10.98 -8.88 0.29
CA GLY A 192 -11.06 -7.98 -0.85
C GLY A 192 -9.99 -8.20 -1.93
N ASP A 193 -8.98 -9.04 -1.67
CA ASP A 193 -7.99 -9.43 -2.66
C ASP A 193 -8.49 -10.53 -3.60
N GLU A 194 -7.77 -10.72 -4.69
CA GLU A 194 -8.03 -11.81 -5.63
C GLU A 194 -7.86 -13.18 -4.93
N GLY A 195 -8.89 -14.00 -5.00
CA GLY A 195 -8.94 -15.30 -4.37
C GLY A 195 -9.28 -15.27 -2.88
N ALA A 196 -9.29 -14.11 -2.22
CA ALA A 196 -9.74 -13.96 -0.84
C ALA A 196 -11.23 -13.60 -0.76
N PRO A 197 -11.90 -13.83 0.39
CA PRO A 197 -13.29 -13.44 0.57
C PRO A 197 -13.46 -11.92 0.42
N PRO A 198 -14.56 -11.43 -0.19
CA PRO A 198 -14.86 -10.01 -0.21
C PRO A 198 -15.23 -9.49 1.19
N SER A 199 -14.98 -8.21 1.44
CA SER A 199 -15.59 -7.53 2.59
C SER A 199 -17.12 -7.57 2.47
N PRO A 200 -17.88 -7.64 3.56
CA PRO A 200 -19.36 -7.74 3.53
C PRO A 200 -20.05 -6.60 2.77
N ASP A 201 -19.44 -5.41 2.75
CA ASP A 201 -19.91 -4.23 2.03
C ASP A 201 -19.18 -4.00 0.69
N GLY A 202 -18.21 -4.84 0.35
CA GLY A 202 -17.40 -4.73 -0.86
C GLY A 202 -16.38 -3.59 -0.84
N LEU A 203 -16.11 -3.01 0.34
CA LEU A 203 -15.18 -1.90 0.53
C LEU A 203 -13.94 -2.31 1.32
N GLY A 204 -12.85 -1.60 1.12
CA GLY A 204 -11.69 -1.62 2.00
C GLY A 204 -11.87 -0.61 3.13
N HIS A 205 -11.40 -0.94 4.31
CA HIS A 205 -11.55 -0.14 5.53
C HIS A 205 -10.23 0.46 6.02
N LEU A 206 -9.23 0.55 5.13
CA LEU A 206 -7.90 1.09 5.43
C LEU A 206 -7.22 0.44 6.65
N GLY A 207 -7.47 -0.84 6.86
CA GLY A 207 -6.90 -1.64 7.93
C GLY A 207 -7.79 -1.83 9.17
N ASP A 208 -8.92 -1.12 9.27
CA ASP A 208 -9.80 -1.12 10.45
C ASP A 208 -10.53 -2.46 10.68
N THR A 209 -10.88 -3.16 9.63
CA THR A 209 -11.52 -4.49 9.71
C THR A 209 -10.59 -5.60 9.24
N GLU A 210 -9.70 -5.29 8.31
CA GLU A 210 -8.78 -6.24 7.68
C GLU A 210 -7.72 -6.77 8.66
N TRP A 211 -7.44 -6.07 9.76
CA TRP A 211 -6.50 -6.55 10.78
C TRP A 211 -6.89 -7.91 11.39
N ARG A 212 -8.18 -8.29 11.33
CA ARG A 212 -8.63 -9.62 11.78
C ARG A 212 -8.07 -10.74 10.91
N ASP A 213 -7.81 -10.47 9.63
CA ASP A 213 -7.16 -11.41 8.73
C ASP A 213 -5.66 -11.55 9.08
N VAL A 214 -5.05 -10.45 9.56
CA VAL A 214 -3.68 -10.49 10.12
C VAL A 214 -3.64 -11.31 11.41
N ASP A 215 -4.62 -11.14 12.32
CA ASP A 215 -4.75 -11.98 13.52
C ASP A 215 -4.84 -13.47 13.15
N ALA A 216 -5.63 -13.81 12.14
CA ALA A 216 -5.71 -15.18 11.63
C ALA A 216 -4.37 -15.68 11.07
N ALA A 217 -3.62 -14.82 10.37
CA ALA A 217 -2.29 -15.15 9.85
C ALA A 217 -1.27 -15.34 10.97
N VAL A 218 -1.29 -14.53 12.02
CA VAL A 218 -0.44 -14.71 13.21
C VAL A 218 -0.74 -16.04 13.89
N ARG A 219 -2.02 -16.35 14.10
CA ARG A 219 -2.43 -17.67 14.67
C ARG A 219 -2.00 -18.84 13.78
N TYR A 220 -2.08 -18.68 12.47
CA TYR A 220 -1.59 -19.68 11.53
C TYR A 220 -0.07 -19.88 11.69
N ALA A 221 0.71 -18.81 11.69
CA ALA A 221 2.16 -18.87 11.86
C ALA A 221 2.55 -19.58 13.17
N VAL A 222 1.90 -19.25 14.29
CA VAL A 222 2.14 -19.92 15.59
C VAL A 222 1.83 -21.42 15.52
N ARG A 223 0.70 -21.81 14.94
CA ARG A 223 0.38 -23.24 14.76
C ARG A 223 1.35 -23.96 13.84
N SER A 224 1.98 -23.24 12.93
CA SER A 224 2.98 -23.77 11.99
C SER A 224 4.42 -23.69 12.53
N GLY A 225 4.60 -23.36 13.82
CA GLY A 225 5.90 -23.42 14.50
C GLY A 225 6.62 -22.07 14.68
N ALA A 226 5.98 -20.94 14.36
CA ALA A 226 6.55 -19.64 14.69
C ALA A 226 6.50 -19.41 16.21
N GLU A 227 7.64 -19.09 16.82
CA GLU A 227 7.71 -18.63 18.21
C GLU A 227 7.48 -17.13 18.31
N HIS A 228 7.93 -16.40 17.30
CA HIS A 228 7.84 -14.95 17.20
C HIS A 228 7.42 -14.51 15.80
N VAL A 229 6.78 -13.36 15.72
CA VAL A 229 6.32 -12.75 14.48
C VAL A 229 6.78 -11.29 14.40
N VAL A 230 7.28 -10.89 13.25
CA VAL A 230 7.43 -9.49 12.86
C VAL A 230 6.36 -9.20 11.80
N LEU A 231 5.50 -8.22 12.07
CA LEU A 231 4.52 -7.76 11.09
C LEU A 231 5.14 -6.68 10.22
N TYR A 232 5.05 -6.87 8.92
CA TYR A 232 5.59 -5.95 7.94
C TYR A 232 4.47 -5.49 7.00
N GLY A 233 4.13 -4.19 7.04
CA GLY A 233 2.99 -3.66 6.30
C GLY A 233 3.30 -2.40 5.49
N TRP A 234 2.61 -2.28 4.34
CA TRP A 234 2.61 -1.11 3.48
C TRP A 234 1.25 -0.41 3.53
N GLY A 235 1.22 0.90 3.65
CA GLY A 235 -0.02 1.68 3.68
C GLY A 235 -1.03 1.15 4.70
N PRO A 236 -2.24 0.72 4.28
CA PRO A 236 -3.21 0.07 5.17
C PRO A 236 -2.71 -1.23 5.79
N GLY A 237 -1.82 -1.98 5.11
CA GLY A 237 -1.17 -3.15 5.70
C GLY A 237 -0.36 -2.79 6.95
N ALA A 238 0.27 -1.61 6.97
CA ALA A 238 0.94 -1.09 8.16
C ALA A 238 -0.05 -0.75 9.28
N THR A 239 -1.22 -0.21 8.93
CA THR A 239 -2.30 0.05 9.90
C THR A 239 -2.86 -1.25 10.47
N MET A 240 -3.05 -2.28 9.63
CA MET A 240 -3.44 -3.63 10.09
C MET A 240 -2.43 -4.19 11.09
N ALA A 241 -1.12 -4.01 10.82
CA ALA A 241 -0.07 -4.46 11.72
C ALA A 241 -0.13 -3.77 13.09
N LEU A 242 -0.41 -2.46 13.12
CA LEU A 242 -0.61 -1.71 14.37
C LEU A 242 -1.82 -2.24 15.15
N HIS A 243 -2.97 -2.43 14.49
CA HIS A 243 -4.16 -2.99 15.13
C HIS A 243 -3.92 -4.40 15.66
N ALA A 244 -3.27 -5.26 14.88
CA ALA A 244 -2.97 -6.62 15.33
C ALA A 244 -2.03 -6.62 16.55
N ALA A 245 -1.04 -5.73 16.58
CA ALA A 245 -0.14 -5.59 17.74
C ALA A 245 -0.83 -5.03 18.99
N ALA A 246 -1.88 -4.22 18.83
CA ALA A 246 -2.66 -3.67 19.94
C ALA A 246 -3.74 -4.63 20.44
N ASP A 247 -4.52 -5.21 19.51
CA ASP A 247 -5.83 -5.82 19.80
C ASP A 247 -5.86 -7.35 19.64
N SER A 248 -4.86 -7.97 18.99
CA SER A 248 -4.84 -9.43 18.81
C SER A 248 -4.75 -10.17 20.14
N GLY A 249 -5.52 -11.24 20.26
CA GLY A 249 -5.45 -12.16 21.40
C GLY A 249 -4.12 -12.94 21.47
N VAL A 250 -3.31 -12.90 20.42
CA VAL A 250 -1.97 -13.51 20.33
C VAL A 250 -0.88 -12.47 20.12
N ARG A 251 -1.12 -11.20 20.48
CA ARG A 251 -0.17 -10.10 20.33
C ARG A 251 1.18 -10.32 21.00
N ASP A 252 1.24 -11.14 22.05
CA ASP A 252 2.47 -11.38 22.80
C ASP A 252 3.56 -12.11 21.99
N VAL A 253 3.20 -12.76 20.87
CA VAL A 253 4.17 -13.34 19.94
C VAL A 253 4.69 -12.31 18.93
N ILE A 254 4.05 -11.13 18.81
CA ILE A 254 4.49 -10.07 17.91
C ILE A 254 5.65 -9.33 18.57
N ARG A 255 6.83 -9.41 17.96
CA ARG A 255 8.08 -8.87 18.52
C ARG A 255 8.54 -7.58 17.88
N GLY A 256 7.95 -7.19 16.76
CA GLY A 256 8.30 -5.95 16.09
C GLY A 256 7.40 -5.63 14.92
N LEU A 257 7.38 -4.37 14.54
CA LEU A 257 6.62 -3.85 13.40
C LEU A 257 7.55 -3.16 12.41
N VAL A 258 7.33 -3.39 11.12
CA VAL A 258 7.91 -2.60 10.04
C VAL A 258 6.78 -1.97 9.25
N LEU A 259 6.74 -0.65 9.21
CA LEU A 259 5.64 0.14 8.66
C LEU A 259 6.17 1.00 7.52
N ASP A 260 5.73 0.75 6.30
CA ASP A 260 6.05 1.56 5.12
C ASP A 260 4.82 2.40 4.77
N SER A 261 4.97 3.73 4.79
CA SER A 261 3.87 4.66 4.47
C SER A 261 2.57 4.40 5.25
N PRO A 262 2.60 4.23 6.60
CA PRO A 262 1.43 3.85 7.36
C PRO A 262 0.30 4.89 7.25
N VAL A 263 -0.94 4.41 7.14
CA VAL A 263 -2.13 5.27 7.17
C VAL A 263 -2.48 5.55 8.63
N LEU A 264 -1.92 6.62 9.19
CA LEU A 264 -2.14 7.05 10.58
C LEU A 264 -3.21 8.15 10.69
N ASP A 265 -3.44 8.92 9.63
CA ASP A 265 -4.56 9.85 9.49
C ASP A 265 -5.48 9.36 8.37
N ARG A 266 -6.54 8.67 8.77
CA ARG A 266 -7.51 8.08 7.85
C ARG A 266 -8.29 9.16 7.08
N GLU A 267 -8.69 10.22 7.76
CA GLU A 267 -9.50 11.28 7.14
C GLU A 267 -8.71 12.02 6.07
N ALA A 268 -7.48 12.40 6.37
CA ALA A 268 -6.60 13.05 5.41
C ALA A 268 -6.25 12.09 4.25
N THR A 269 -6.01 10.81 4.52
CA THR A 269 -5.78 9.80 3.48
C THR A 269 -7.00 9.65 2.56
N LEU A 270 -8.22 9.56 3.09
CA LEU A 270 -9.45 9.53 2.29
C LEU A 270 -9.62 10.79 1.44
N ARG A 271 -9.32 11.95 2.02
CA ARG A 271 -9.35 13.24 1.31
C ARG A 271 -8.35 13.25 0.15
N ASN A 272 -7.13 12.79 0.37
CA ASN A 272 -6.09 12.70 -0.64
C ASN A 272 -6.44 11.70 -1.75
N LEU A 273 -6.98 10.53 -1.41
CA LEU A 273 -7.48 9.55 -2.37
C LEU A 273 -8.61 10.12 -3.23
N ALA A 274 -9.57 10.84 -2.64
CA ALA A 274 -10.64 11.48 -3.37
C ALA A 274 -10.11 12.61 -4.28
N ALA A 275 -9.18 13.42 -3.79
CA ALA A 275 -8.53 14.48 -4.56
C ALA A 275 -7.74 13.91 -5.75
N ALA A 276 -7.00 12.83 -5.56
CA ALA A 276 -6.28 12.12 -6.60
C ALA A 276 -7.22 11.59 -7.71
N ARG A 277 -8.48 11.31 -7.36
CA ARG A 277 -9.54 10.95 -8.33
C ARG A 277 -10.26 12.17 -8.93
N ARG A 278 -9.70 13.37 -8.74
CA ARG A 278 -10.22 14.63 -9.27
C ARG A 278 -11.62 15.00 -8.75
N VAL A 279 -11.95 14.58 -7.55
CA VAL A 279 -13.15 15.11 -6.87
C VAL A 279 -12.95 16.61 -6.64
N PRO A 280 -13.90 17.47 -7.07
CA PRO A 280 -13.79 18.92 -6.89
C PRO A 280 -13.61 19.30 -5.41
N GLY A 281 -12.71 20.22 -5.11
CA GLY A 281 -12.35 20.64 -3.75
C GLY A 281 -13.54 20.92 -2.82
N PRO A 282 -14.58 21.68 -3.24
CA PRO A 282 -15.77 21.92 -2.41
C PRO A 282 -16.57 20.67 -2.04
N LEU A 283 -16.44 19.57 -2.80
CA LEU A 283 -17.15 18.31 -2.54
C LEU A 283 -16.32 17.32 -1.70
N LEU A 284 -15.02 17.57 -1.48
CA LEU A 284 -14.16 16.67 -0.72
C LEU A 284 -14.67 16.38 0.70
N PRO A 285 -15.12 17.36 1.50
CA PRO A 285 -15.66 17.07 2.85
C PRO A 285 -16.87 16.13 2.81
N LEU A 286 -17.74 16.30 1.82
CA LEU A 286 -18.92 15.44 1.64
C LEU A 286 -18.52 14.04 1.18
N ALA A 287 -17.54 13.94 0.29
CA ALA A 287 -17.00 12.67 -0.17
C ALA A 287 -16.38 11.86 0.98
N VAL A 288 -15.59 12.52 1.83
CA VAL A 288 -14.97 11.90 3.01
C VAL A 288 -16.04 11.43 3.99
N ARG A 289 -17.04 12.27 4.33
CA ARG A 289 -18.13 11.87 5.22
C ARG A 289 -18.96 10.71 4.66
N ALA A 290 -19.25 10.73 3.37
CA ALA A 290 -19.98 9.64 2.72
C ALA A 290 -19.18 8.33 2.74
N ALA A 291 -17.86 8.39 2.50
CA ALA A 291 -16.96 7.25 2.60
C ALA A 291 -16.91 6.70 4.04
N GLN A 292 -16.73 7.57 5.03
CA GLN A 292 -16.75 7.19 6.44
C GLN A 292 -18.09 6.55 6.85
N GLY A 293 -19.21 7.15 6.42
CA GLY A 293 -20.56 6.65 6.74
C GLY A 293 -20.85 5.28 6.12
N ARG A 294 -20.37 5.03 4.90
CA ARG A 294 -20.60 3.73 4.23
C ARG A 294 -19.71 2.60 4.74
N ALA A 295 -18.46 2.90 4.98
CA ALA A 295 -17.52 1.90 5.49
C ALA A 295 -17.62 1.70 7.02
N GLY A 296 -18.60 2.33 7.69
CA GLY A 296 -18.70 2.23 9.15
C GLY A 296 -17.50 2.83 9.88
N LEU A 297 -16.68 3.62 9.19
CA LEU A 297 -15.43 4.19 9.69
C LEU A 297 -15.70 5.35 10.67
N HIS A 298 -16.65 5.13 11.60
CA HIS A 298 -16.98 6.07 12.65
C HIS A 298 -16.11 5.76 13.87
N GLY A 299 -15.27 6.72 14.24
CA GLY A 299 -14.46 6.66 15.45
C GLY A 299 -12.95 6.71 15.22
N ASP A 300 -12.24 6.85 16.31
CA ASP A 300 -10.80 7.06 16.36
C ASP A 300 -9.97 5.76 16.40
N ARG A 301 -10.51 4.61 15.95
CA ARG A 301 -9.80 3.32 16.07
C ARG A 301 -8.42 3.30 15.41
N VAL A 302 -8.24 3.99 14.28
CA VAL A 302 -6.90 4.14 13.69
C VAL A 302 -6.02 5.04 14.56
N ARG A 303 -6.59 6.08 15.18
CA ARG A 303 -5.86 6.88 16.18
C ARG A 303 -5.56 6.07 17.43
N GLU A 304 -6.47 5.17 17.85
CA GLU A 304 -6.24 4.28 19.00
C GLU A 304 -5.11 3.28 18.72
N ALA A 305 -5.08 2.65 17.52
CA ALA A 305 -3.99 1.75 17.13
C ALA A 305 -2.66 2.49 16.90
N ALA A 306 -2.72 3.72 16.42
CA ALA A 306 -1.57 4.61 16.27
C ALA A 306 -1.31 5.43 17.53
N ASP A 307 -2.10 5.25 18.59
CA ASP A 307 -1.83 5.91 19.90
C ASP A 307 -0.44 5.48 20.38
N PRO A 308 0.46 6.44 20.57
CA PRO A 308 1.78 6.14 21.11
C PRO A 308 1.75 5.32 22.39
N ALA A 309 0.72 5.49 23.23
CA ALA A 309 0.55 4.72 24.47
C ALA A 309 0.20 3.24 24.23
N ALA A 310 -0.45 2.90 23.13
CA ALA A 310 -0.80 1.52 22.78
C ALA A 310 0.37 0.72 22.22
N LEU A 311 1.38 1.40 21.67
CA LEU A 311 2.54 0.75 21.06
C LEU A 311 3.45 0.13 22.14
N ARG A 312 3.73 -1.17 22.02
CA ARG A 312 4.47 -1.95 23.03
C ARG A 312 5.70 -2.66 22.49
N VAL A 313 5.90 -2.65 21.18
CA VAL A 313 6.99 -3.37 20.51
C VAL A 313 7.84 -2.43 19.67
N PRO A 314 9.13 -2.76 19.48
CA PRO A 314 9.99 -2.02 18.57
C PRO A 314 9.35 -1.85 17.21
N THR A 315 9.42 -0.65 16.66
CA THR A 315 8.75 -0.30 15.41
C THR A 315 9.69 0.50 14.51
N LEU A 316 9.90 -0.02 13.30
CA LEU A 316 10.64 0.67 12.24
C LEU A 316 9.64 1.28 11.27
N VAL A 317 9.73 2.59 11.05
CA VAL A 317 8.86 3.31 10.10
C VAL A 317 9.70 3.85 8.96
N PHE A 318 9.26 3.58 7.73
CA PHE A 318 9.74 4.23 6.53
C PHE A 318 8.64 5.13 6.00
N HIS A 319 8.90 6.42 5.90
CA HIS A 319 7.93 7.38 5.39
C HIS A 319 8.65 8.65 4.90
N GLY A 320 7.99 9.45 4.07
CA GLY A 320 8.60 10.67 3.57
C GLY A 320 7.59 11.72 3.10
N PRO A 321 8.07 12.97 2.91
CA PRO A 321 7.21 14.11 2.57
C PRO A 321 6.61 14.05 1.16
N ASP A 322 7.10 13.15 0.30
CA ASP A 322 6.64 13.00 -1.07
C ASP A 322 5.49 11.99 -1.21
N ASP A 323 5.03 11.41 -0.10
CA ASP A 323 3.82 10.59 -0.04
C ASP A 323 2.59 11.49 -0.14
N THR A 324 1.91 11.45 -1.29
CA THR A 324 0.72 12.28 -1.57
C THR A 324 -0.59 11.60 -1.16
N ILE A 325 -0.54 10.39 -0.61
CA ILE A 325 -1.71 9.60 -0.18
C ILE A 325 -1.83 9.61 1.33
N ALA A 326 -0.88 9.02 2.05
CA ALA A 326 -0.84 9.06 3.51
C ALA A 326 0.04 10.22 3.98
N PRO A 327 -0.48 11.17 4.78
CA PRO A 327 0.35 12.22 5.36
C PRO A 327 1.47 11.63 6.22
N TRP A 328 2.67 12.16 6.10
CA TRP A 328 3.83 11.65 6.84
C TRP A 328 4.04 12.29 8.20
N GLU A 329 3.40 13.45 8.45
CA GLU A 329 3.47 14.17 9.72
C GLU A 329 3.05 13.32 10.93
N PRO A 330 1.99 12.49 10.87
CA PRO A 330 1.64 11.58 11.97
C PRO A 330 2.75 10.56 12.28
N SER A 331 3.56 10.16 11.29
CA SER A 331 4.71 9.28 11.51
C SER A 331 5.85 10.00 12.25
N LEU A 332 6.06 11.29 11.98
CA LEU A 332 6.99 12.13 12.75
C LEU A 332 6.53 12.25 14.21
N GLU A 333 5.24 12.51 14.41
CA GLU A 333 4.66 12.65 15.74
C GLU A 333 4.77 11.35 16.55
N LEU A 334 4.47 10.21 15.94
CA LEU A 334 4.60 8.89 16.55
C LEU A 334 6.05 8.63 17.00
N ALA A 335 7.03 8.90 16.13
CA ALA A 335 8.44 8.74 16.44
C ALA A 335 8.91 9.71 17.54
N ALA A 336 8.43 10.95 17.51
CA ALA A 336 8.76 11.94 18.53
C ALA A 336 8.19 11.60 19.92
N ARG A 337 7.02 10.95 19.98
CA ARG A 337 6.37 10.56 21.23
C ARG A 337 6.89 9.24 21.83
N ARG A 338 7.47 8.35 21.00
CA ARG A 338 7.98 7.04 21.44
C ARG A 338 9.37 6.76 20.87
N PRO A 339 10.35 7.65 21.13
CA PRO A 339 11.71 7.52 20.59
C PRO A 339 12.43 6.24 21.06
N GLU A 340 11.99 5.64 22.16
CA GLU A 340 12.53 4.39 22.69
C GLU A 340 12.05 3.14 21.92
N LEU A 341 10.93 3.23 21.22
CA LEU A 341 10.36 2.13 20.45
C LEU A 341 10.35 2.38 18.95
N VAL A 342 10.23 3.63 18.50
CA VAL A 342 10.00 3.98 17.10
C VAL A 342 11.25 4.58 16.47
N THR A 343 11.75 3.93 15.44
CA THR A 343 12.80 4.47 14.58
C THR A 343 12.17 4.89 13.25
N LEU A 344 12.17 6.19 12.94
CA LEU A 344 11.70 6.72 11.67
C LEU A 344 12.86 6.90 10.70
N ASN A 345 12.78 6.25 9.55
CA ASN A 345 13.66 6.47 8.41
C ASN A 345 12.93 7.32 7.36
N THR A 346 13.36 8.56 7.20
CA THR A 346 12.79 9.46 6.19
C THR A 346 13.33 9.12 4.81
N VAL A 347 12.41 8.85 3.86
CA VAL A 347 12.72 8.56 2.45
C VAL A 347 12.15 9.67 1.58
N ARG A 348 13.00 10.36 0.84
CA ARG A 348 12.60 11.43 -0.08
C ARG A 348 12.45 10.89 -1.50
N GLY A 349 11.57 11.51 -2.29
CA GLY A 349 11.33 11.16 -3.70
C GLY A 349 10.51 9.88 -3.89
N ALA A 350 10.06 9.24 -2.80
CA ALA A 350 9.26 8.02 -2.83
C ALA A 350 7.77 8.35 -2.77
N PRO A 351 6.93 7.82 -3.67
CA PRO A 351 5.48 7.87 -3.53
C PRO A 351 5.00 6.89 -2.46
N HIS A 352 3.71 6.93 -2.16
CA HIS A 352 3.05 6.03 -1.21
C HIS A 352 3.40 4.55 -1.43
N ALA A 353 3.72 3.85 -0.34
CA ALA A 353 4.05 2.42 -0.32
C ALA A 353 5.22 2.01 -1.25
N ALA A 354 6.15 2.93 -1.54
CA ALA A 354 7.29 2.69 -2.42
C ALA A 354 8.63 3.18 -1.83
N MET A 355 8.74 3.21 -0.52
CA MET A 355 9.94 3.70 0.15
C MET A 355 11.17 2.84 -0.16
N TRP A 356 10.99 1.52 -0.24
CA TRP A 356 12.05 0.60 -0.69
C TRP A 356 12.50 0.89 -2.13
N ASN A 357 11.55 1.18 -3.02
CA ASN A 357 11.82 1.39 -4.44
C ASN A 357 12.75 2.58 -4.70
N ALA A 358 12.65 3.64 -3.89
CA ALA A 358 13.46 4.84 -4.05
C ALA A 358 14.94 4.62 -3.72
N ASP A 359 15.24 3.82 -2.69
CA ASP A 359 16.61 3.49 -2.27
C ASP A 359 16.65 2.12 -1.59
N PRO A 360 16.67 1.02 -2.35
CA PRO A 360 16.69 -0.32 -1.80
C PRO A 360 17.84 -0.60 -0.85
N VAL A 361 19.03 -0.06 -1.16
CA VAL A 361 20.25 -0.33 -0.39
C VAL A 361 20.14 0.25 1.01
N ARG A 362 19.78 1.52 1.11
CA ARG A 362 19.62 2.20 2.39
C ARG A 362 18.46 1.62 3.19
N TYR A 363 17.37 1.28 2.52
CA TYR A 363 16.21 0.66 3.13
C TYR A 363 16.55 -0.71 3.74
N GLU A 364 17.19 -1.60 2.98
CA GLU A 364 17.59 -2.93 3.45
C GLU A 364 18.61 -2.87 4.58
N GLU A 365 19.50 -1.87 4.58
CA GLU A 365 20.46 -1.68 5.67
C GLU A 365 19.76 -1.26 6.98
N ALA A 366 18.76 -0.35 6.91
CA ALA A 366 17.96 0.01 8.07
C ALA A 366 17.13 -1.19 8.56
N LEU A 367 16.53 -1.92 7.64
CA LEU A 367 15.77 -3.13 7.95
C LEU A 367 16.66 -4.21 8.58
N ARG A 368 17.88 -4.42 8.08
CA ARG A 368 18.84 -5.35 8.64
C ARG A 368 19.17 -5.04 10.10
N ARG A 369 19.45 -3.76 10.40
CA ARG A 369 19.74 -3.32 11.79
C ARG A 369 18.57 -3.57 12.72
N PHE A 370 17.36 -3.37 12.23
CA PHE A 370 16.14 -3.54 13.00
C PHE A 370 15.79 -5.00 13.25
N VAL A 371 15.82 -5.85 12.22
CA VAL A 371 15.37 -7.24 12.38
C VAL A 371 16.40 -8.13 13.09
N THR A 372 17.71 -7.82 12.98
CA THR A 372 18.78 -8.68 13.56
C THR A 372 18.58 -8.97 15.06
N PRO A 373 18.26 -8.01 15.93
CA PRO A 373 18.04 -8.30 17.35
C PRO A 373 16.69 -9.00 17.64
N LEU A 374 15.81 -9.15 16.67
CA LEU A 374 14.50 -9.81 16.81
C LEU A 374 14.51 -11.28 16.35
N LEU A 375 15.64 -11.75 15.81
CA LEU A 375 15.84 -13.10 15.30
C LEU A 375 16.45 -13.96 16.42
#